data_2c13d8fd458b56764cf8a0b3a5e241e1
#
_entry.id   2c13d8fd458b56764cf8a0b3a5e241e1
#
_cell.length_a   1.000
_cell.length_b   1.000
_cell.length_c   1.000
_cell.angle_alpha   90.00
_cell.angle_beta   90.00
_cell.angle_gamma   90.00
#
_symmetry.space_group_name_H-M   'P 1'
#
loop_
_entity.id
_entity.type
_entity.pdbx_description
1 polymer ?
#
loop_
_entity_poly.entity_id
_entity_poly.type
_entity_poly.pdbx_seq_one_letter_code
_entity_poly.pdbx_strand_id
1 'polypeptide(L)'
;RLFNNEYEYVDFDRNSYGGRVRFGKAISDWSSLNFRYRYENITIDQLKLAASEVFSQGTDEISSIGLGVTYDTRDNFINPSRGISTTFNIEESNDIFGANLFYTKYTADFAKYYSIKRNHTLSYKIEGAFIDFREIGDKIVVGERFYLGGPNNLRGFKASRISPRRLLSTGNFVRIGGNKYVFNTLEYLFPIALETGLRGILFVDAGNTYDESKNIDYNPIDMRKDVGFGFRWLSPMGPLKLDFGFPLGERKSGESKYEVQFSIGSLF
;
A
#
# COMPACT_ATOMS: atom_id res chain seq x y z
N ARG A 1 6.15 16.79 -10.89
CA ARG A 1 4.85 16.92 -10.23
C ARG A 1 5.04 17.55 -8.87
N LEU A 2 4.29 18.61 -8.57
CA LEU A 2 4.15 19.15 -7.22
C LEU A 2 2.90 18.54 -6.58
N PHE A 3 2.91 18.41 -5.26
CA PHE A 3 1.78 17.88 -4.51
C PHE A 3 1.70 18.52 -3.11
N ASN A 4 0.47 18.57 -2.62
CA ASN A 4 0.14 18.88 -1.24
C ASN A 4 -0.92 17.86 -0.82
N ASN A 5 -0.64 17.06 0.18
CA ASN A 5 -1.50 15.97 0.63
C ASN A 5 -1.77 16.09 2.12
N GLU A 6 -3.01 15.83 2.49
CA GLU A 6 -3.47 15.73 3.87
C GLU A 6 -4.08 14.35 4.07
N TYR A 7 -3.62 13.65 5.10
CA TYR A 7 -4.09 12.32 5.45
C TYR A 7 -4.45 12.29 6.93
N GLU A 8 -5.69 11.94 7.21
CA GLU A 8 -6.16 11.68 8.56
C GLU A 8 -5.93 10.20 8.91
N TYR A 9 -5.04 9.97 9.87
CA TYR A 9 -4.88 8.65 10.48
C TYR A 9 -5.72 8.57 11.78
N VAL A 10 -5.84 7.38 12.33
CA VAL A 10 -6.64 7.18 13.55
C VAL A 10 -6.08 7.94 14.74
N ASP A 11 -4.77 8.08 14.81
CA ASP A 11 -4.05 8.56 16.00
C ASP A 11 -3.30 9.89 15.77
N PHE A 12 -3.20 10.37 14.53
CA PHE A 12 -2.54 11.63 14.13
C PHE A 12 -2.97 12.08 12.73
N ASP A 13 -2.71 13.34 12.39
CA ASP A 13 -2.84 13.87 11.05
C ASP A 13 -1.45 14.03 10.41
N ARG A 14 -1.35 13.70 9.13
CA ARG A 14 -0.13 13.82 8.34
C ARG A 14 -0.37 14.80 7.20
N ASN A 15 0.32 15.92 7.26
CA ASN A 15 0.37 16.91 6.20
C ASN A 15 1.69 16.79 5.46
N SER A 16 1.66 16.75 4.15
CA SER A 16 2.89 16.74 3.36
C SER A 16 2.80 17.58 2.11
N TYR A 17 3.86 18.31 1.81
CA TYR A 17 4.02 19.03 0.57
C TYR A 17 5.40 18.77 -0.03
N GLY A 18 5.47 18.78 -1.35
CA GLY A 18 6.73 18.49 -1.99
C GLY A 18 6.67 18.42 -3.50
N GLY A 19 7.76 17.91 -4.06
CA GLY A 19 7.91 17.71 -5.48
C GLY A 19 8.56 16.38 -5.83
N ARG A 20 8.18 15.84 -6.98
CA ARG A 20 8.72 14.59 -7.49
C ARG A 20 9.05 14.72 -8.97
N VAL A 21 10.25 14.31 -9.35
CA VAL A 21 10.68 14.17 -10.73
C VAL A 21 10.92 12.70 -11.01
N ARG A 22 10.44 12.22 -12.15
CA ARG A 22 10.64 10.84 -12.58
C ARG A 22 11.10 10.82 -14.04
N PHE A 23 12.13 10.03 -14.30
CA PHE A 23 12.60 9.71 -15.65
C PHE A 23 12.47 8.20 -15.85
N GLY A 24 11.91 7.80 -16.98
CA GLY A 24 11.79 6.41 -17.36
C GLY A 24 12.45 6.17 -18.72
N LYS A 25 13.14 5.04 -18.87
CA LYS A 25 13.74 4.61 -20.12
C LYS A 25 13.33 3.16 -20.39
N ALA A 26 12.69 2.92 -21.53
CA ALA A 26 12.49 1.56 -22.02
C ALA A 26 13.84 0.94 -22.35
N ILE A 27 14.08 -0.28 -21.85
CA ILE A 27 15.28 -1.10 -22.17
C ILE A 27 14.91 -2.12 -23.23
N SER A 28 13.67 -2.61 -23.18
CA SER A 28 13.09 -3.53 -24.16
C SER A 28 11.59 -3.27 -24.28
N ASP A 29 10.91 -4.03 -25.14
CA ASP A 29 9.44 -3.94 -25.31
C ASP A 29 8.67 -4.19 -24.02
N TRP A 30 9.28 -4.91 -23.07
CA TRP A 30 8.65 -5.35 -21.82
C TRP A 30 9.29 -4.79 -20.56
N SER A 31 10.45 -4.12 -20.69
CA SER A 31 11.25 -3.71 -19.53
C SER A 31 11.57 -2.23 -19.57
N SER A 32 11.49 -1.58 -18.40
CA SER A 32 11.88 -0.19 -18.23
C SER A 32 12.68 0.04 -16.96
N LEU A 33 13.61 1.00 -17.03
CA LEU A 33 14.27 1.59 -15.87
C LEU A 33 13.60 2.89 -15.51
N ASN A 34 13.43 3.12 -14.22
CA ASN A 34 12.86 4.34 -13.68
C ASN A 34 13.86 4.96 -12.69
N PHE A 35 14.15 6.22 -12.88
CA PHE A 35 14.85 7.06 -11.91
C PHE A 35 13.86 8.02 -11.30
N ARG A 36 13.93 8.25 -9.98
CA ARG A 36 13.06 9.17 -9.25
C ARG A 36 13.90 10.02 -8.30
N TYR A 37 13.59 11.30 -8.26
CA TYR A 37 13.98 12.19 -7.19
C TYR A 37 12.70 12.67 -6.48
N ARG A 38 12.69 12.65 -5.14
CA ARG A 38 11.59 13.14 -4.30
C ARG A 38 12.13 14.08 -3.25
N TYR A 39 11.50 15.25 -3.15
CA TYR A 39 11.63 16.14 -2.02
C TYR A 39 10.26 16.31 -1.38
N GLU A 40 10.14 16.07 -0.09
CA GLU A 40 8.89 16.11 0.65
C GLU A 40 9.13 16.55 2.08
N ASN A 41 8.35 17.54 2.54
CA ASN A 41 8.22 17.90 3.93
C ASN A 41 6.99 17.21 4.49
N ILE A 42 7.13 16.48 5.59
CA ILE A 42 6.07 15.77 6.28
C ILE A 42 5.92 16.37 7.66
N THR A 43 4.76 16.92 7.95
CA THR A 43 4.40 17.44 9.27
C THR A 43 3.39 16.49 9.92
N ILE A 44 3.67 16.07 11.13
CA ILE A 44 2.75 15.28 11.96
C ILE A 44 2.10 16.23 12.96
N ASP A 45 0.80 16.40 12.79
CA ASP A 45 -0.03 17.31 13.59
C ASP A 45 -1.14 16.54 14.33
N GLN A 46 -1.84 17.25 15.21
CA GLN A 46 -3.03 16.77 15.94
C GLN A 46 -2.84 15.40 16.60
N LEU A 47 -1.66 15.15 17.17
CA LEU A 47 -1.42 13.95 17.95
C LEU A 47 -2.46 13.89 19.07
N LYS A 48 -3.22 12.80 19.12
CA LYS A 48 -4.04 12.52 20.29
C LYS A 48 -3.14 12.43 21.52
N LEU A 49 -3.59 12.96 22.64
CA LEU A 49 -2.79 13.07 23.87
C LEU A 49 -2.10 11.76 24.25
N ALA A 50 -2.76 10.64 24.00
CA ALA A 50 -2.22 9.31 24.21
C ALA A 50 -1.09 8.95 23.23
N ALA A 51 -1.10 9.48 22.02
CA ALA A 51 -0.11 9.16 20.98
C ALA A 51 1.21 9.93 21.16
N SER A 52 1.21 11.03 21.93
CA SER A 52 2.40 11.85 22.20
C SER A 52 3.48 11.12 23.01
N GLU A 53 3.15 10.02 23.71
CA GLU A 53 4.13 9.15 24.37
C GLU A 53 5.05 8.42 23.38
N VAL A 54 4.57 8.19 22.16
CA VAL A 54 5.24 7.34 21.16
C VAL A 54 5.72 8.13 19.97
N PHE A 55 4.97 9.15 19.59
CA PHE A 55 5.26 9.99 18.44
C PHE A 55 5.68 11.38 18.92
N SER A 56 6.57 12.01 18.16
CA SER A 56 6.84 13.44 18.32
C SER A 56 6.12 14.21 17.22
N GLN A 57 5.48 15.31 17.62
CA GLN A 57 5.14 16.37 16.67
C GLN A 57 6.43 16.94 16.07
N GLY A 58 6.40 17.21 14.78
CA GLY A 58 7.52 17.78 14.10
C GLY A 58 7.40 17.67 12.60
N THR A 59 8.40 18.19 11.95
CA THR A 59 8.52 18.13 10.49
C THR A 59 9.73 17.28 10.13
N ASP A 60 9.50 16.26 9.31
CA ASP A 60 10.54 15.45 8.70
C ASP A 60 10.75 15.90 7.26
N GLU A 61 11.98 16.12 6.87
CA GLU A 61 12.38 16.45 5.51
C GLU A 61 12.96 15.22 4.83
N ILE A 62 12.32 14.81 3.74
CA ILE A 62 12.78 13.71 2.89
C ILE A 62 13.35 14.31 1.62
N SER A 63 14.57 13.96 1.31
CA SER A 63 15.17 14.17 0.00
C SER A 63 15.80 12.86 -0.43
N SER A 64 15.20 12.22 -1.44
CA SER A 64 15.53 10.85 -1.79
C SER A 64 15.71 10.65 -3.28
N ILE A 65 16.59 9.68 -3.60
CA ILE A 65 16.80 9.16 -4.94
C ILE A 65 16.28 7.74 -4.99
N GLY A 66 15.52 7.41 -6.02
CA GLY A 66 14.98 6.09 -6.26
C GLY A 66 15.36 5.54 -7.62
N LEU A 67 15.66 4.25 -7.66
CA LEU A 67 15.85 3.46 -8.86
C LEU A 67 14.82 2.35 -8.89
N GLY A 68 14.25 2.08 -10.06
CA GLY A 68 13.27 1.02 -10.24
C GLY A 68 13.42 0.31 -11.56
N VAL A 69 13.11 -0.98 -11.55
CA VAL A 69 13.01 -1.83 -12.74
C VAL A 69 11.60 -2.35 -12.82
N THR A 70 10.97 -2.22 -13.98
CA THR A 70 9.64 -2.80 -14.25
C THR A 70 9.74 -3.75 -15.44
N TYR A 71 9.12 -4.92 -15.30
CA TYR A 71 8.88 -5.87 -16.40
C TYR A 71 7.39 -6.09 -16.52
N ASP A 72 6.80 -5.82 -17.69
CA ASP A 72 5.35 -5.84 -17.91
C ASP A 72 5.01 -6.42 -19.28
N THR A 73 4.38 -7.59 -19.26
CA THR A 73 3.90 -8.32 -20.45
C THR A 73 2.38 -8.41 -20.52
N ARG A 74 1.68 -7.58 -19.74
CA ARG A 74 0.21 -7.58 -19.73
C ARG A 74 -0.34 -7.20 -21.08
N ASP A 75 -1.40 -7.88 -21.50
CA ASP A 75 -2.13 -7.59 -22.73
C ASP A 75 -2.89 -6.25 -22.69
N ASN A 76 -3.24 -5.78 -21.50
CA ASN A 76 -3.89 -4.49 -21.28
C ASN A 76 -3.54 -3.94 -19.90
N PHE A 77 -3.19 -2.66 -19.82
CA PHE A 77 -2.80 -2.02 -18.54
C PHE A 77 -3.98 -1.76 -17.61
N ILE A 78 -5.17 -1.46 -18.17
CA ILE A 78 -6.36 -1.09 -17.38
C ILE A 78 -7.18 -2.31 -17.00
N ASN A 79 -7.24 -3.32 -17.87
CA ASN A 79 -8.06 -4.51 -17.67
C ASN A 79 -7.29 -5.74 -18.19
N PRO A 80 -6.23 -6.15 -17.50
CA PRO A 80 -5.40 -7.26 -17.93
C PRO A 80 -6.16 -8.58 -17.87
N SER A 81 -5.98 -9.41 -18.91
CA SER A 81 -6.52 -10.77 -18.94
C SER A 81 -5.43 -11.83 -18.88
N ARG A 82 -4.21 -11.49 -19.27
CA ARG A 82 -3.03 -12.36 -19.28
C ARG A 82 -1.75 -11.56 -19.19
N GLY A 83 -0.67 -12.24 -18.85
CA GLY A 83 0.64 -11.64 -18.72
C GLY A 83 1.11 -11.52 -17.28
N ILE A 84 2.25 -10.88 -17.11
CA ILE A 84 2.91 -10.68 -15.83
C ILE A 84 3.29 -9.20 -15.74
N SER A 85 3.17 -8.63 -14.55
CA SER A 85 3.77 -7.35 -14.20
C SER A 85 4.58 -7.53 -12.93
N THR A 86 5.81 -7.04 -12.92
CA THR A 86 6.64 -7.02 -11.72
C THR A 86 7.44 -5.73 -11.68
N THR A 87 7.56 -5.16 -10.48
CA THR A 87 8.36 -3.96 -10.25
C THR A 87 9.21 -4.17 -8.99
N PHE A 88 10.44 -3.76 -9.08
CA PHE A 88 11.33 -3.64 -7.93
C PHE A 88 11.85 -2.21 -7.86
N ASN A 89 11.79 -1.59 -6.67
CA ASN A 89 12.34 -0.27 -6.44
C ASN A 89 13.21 -0.26 -5.20
N ILE A 90 14.27 0.54 -5.26
CA ILE A 90 15.08 0.96 -4.12
C ILE A 90 15.04 2.48 -4.04
N GLU A 91 14.89 3.03 -2.85
CA GLU A 91 14.89 4.46 -2.59
C GLU A 91 15.81 4.75 -1.39
N GLU A 92 16.71 5.69 -1.56
CA GLU A 92 17.67 6.13 -0.54
C GLU A 92 17.39 7.58 -0.18
N SER A 93 17.15 7.86 1.11
CA SER A 93 17.06 9.19 1.70
C SER A 93 18.25 9.43 2.60
N ASN A 94 18.97 10.53 2.38
CA ASN A 94 20.26 10.79 3.02
C ASN A 94 20.49 12.30 3.17
N ASP A 95 21.37 12.69 4.11
CA ASP A 95 21.84 14.06 4.34
C ASP A 95 22.51 14.69 3.11
N ILE A 96 23.23 13.88 2.32
CA ILE A 96 23.87 14.32 1.05
C ILE A 96 22.84 14.96 0.11
N PHE A 97 21.57 14.56 0.21
CA PHE A 97 20.46 15.10 -0.58
C PHE A 97 19.67 16.18 0.17
N GLY A 98 20.08 16.56 1.39
CA GLY A 98 19.42 17.55 2.23
C GLY A 98 18.23 17.01 3.03
N ALA A 99 18.16 15.70 3.28
CA ALA A 99 17.17 15.10 4.16
C ALA A 99 17.58 15.22 5.63
N ASN A 100 16.60 15.20 6.54
CA ASN A 100 16.82 14.96 7.97
C ASN A 100 16.29 13.57 8.41
N LEU A 101 15.62 12.87 7.52
CA LEU A 101 15.15 11.50 7.71
C LEU A 101 15.92 10.54 6.80
N PHE A 102 16.70 9.64 7.40
CA PHE A 102 17.61 8.74 6.67
C PHE A 102 17.07 7.33 6.63
N TYR A 103 16.92 6.79 5.44
CA TYR A 103 16.46 5.40 5.25
C TYR A 103 16.84 4.85 3.88
N THR A 104 16.86 3.52 3.80
CA THR A 104 16.80 2.78 2.55
C THR A 104 15.49 2.03 2.49
N LYS A 105 14.68 2.24 1.44
CA LYS A 105 13.37 1.63 1.23
C LYS A 105 13.42 0.70 0.02
N TYR A 106 13.00 -0.53 0.23
CA TYR A 106 12.85 -1.55 -0.80
C TYR A 106 11.39 -1.84 -1.01
N THR A 107 10.93 -1.86 -2.26
CA THR A 107 9.57 -2.28 -2.60
C THR A 107 9.60 -3.26 -3.75
N ALA A 108 8.79 -4.31 -3.68
CA ALA A 108 8.63 -5.28 -4.74
C ALA A 108 7.16 -5.62 -4.92
N ASP A 109 6.73 -5.70 -6.16
CA ASP A 109 5.42 -6.20 -6.54
C ASP A 109 5.54 -7.21 -7.68
N PHE A 110 4.61 -8.17 -7.67
CA PHE A 110 4.45 -9.15 -8.73
C PHE A 110 2.97 -9.40 -8.92
N ALA A 111 2.51 -9.37 -10.16
CA ALA A 111 1.15 -9.74 -10.53
C ALA A 111 1.17 -10.65 -11.75
N LYS A 112 0.37 -11.71 -11.71
CA LYS A 112 0.16 -12.64 -12.82
C LYS A 112 -1.32 -12.74 -13.15
N TYR A 113 -1.63 -12.64 -14.42
CA TYR A 113 -2.97 -12.73 -14.97
C TYR A 113 -3.09 -13.95 -15.86
N TYR A 114 -4.14 -14.72 -15.68
CA TYR A 114 -4.41 -15.93 -16.44
C TYR A 114 -5.85 -15.94 -16.93
N SER A 115 -6.03 -15.99 -18.24
CA SER A 115 -7.34 -16.13 -18.88
C SER A 115 -7.78 -17.60 -18.83
N ILE A 116 -8.78 -17.90 -17.98
CA ILE A 116 -9.33 -19.27 -17.84
C ILE A 116 -10.19 -19.59 -19.05
N LYS A 117 -11.02 -18.64 -19.44
CA LYS A 117 -11.88 -18.67 -20.62
C LYS A 117 -12.20 -17.25 -21.07
N ARG A 118 -12.91 -17.10 -22.19
CA ARG A 118 -13.27 -15.77 -22.71
C ARG A 118 -13.91 -14.88 -21.64
N ASN A 119 -13.31 -13.72 -21.36
CA ASN A 119 -13.73 -12.72 -20.36
C ASN A 119 -13.68 -13.19 -18.88
N HIS A 120 -13.04 -14.31 -18.57
CA HIS A 120 -12.81 -14.77 -17.22
C HIS A 120 -11.31 -14.75 -16.92
N THR A 121 -10.91 -14.04 -15.90
CA THR A 121 -9.52 -13.86 -15.53
C THR A 121 -9.30 -14.28 -14.08
N LEU A 122 -8.29 -15.10 -13.85
CA LEU A 122 -7.73 -15.34 -12.54
C LEU A 122 -6.47 -14.49 -12.42
N SER A 123 -6.34 -13.73 -11.35
CA SER A 123 -5.13 -12.96 -11.06
C SER A 123 -4.62 -13.27 -9.66
N TYR A 124 -3.30 -13.31 -9.55
CA TYR A 124 -2.60 -13.38 -8.27
C TYR A 124 -1.62 -12.21 -8.21
N LYS A 125 -1.65 -11.50 -7.10
CA LYS A 125 -0.74 -10.38 -6.83
C LYS A 125 -0.10 -10.55 -5.46
N ILE A 126 1.18 -10.26 -5.38
CA ILE A 126 1.93 -10.14 -4.13
C ILE A 126 2.69 -8.82 -4.13
N GLU A 127 2.64 -8.14 -2.99
CA GLU A 127 3.40 -6.91 -2.74
C GLU A 127 4.14 -7.04 -1.43
N GLY A 128 5.32 -6.47 -1.37
CA GLY A 128 6.09 -6.37 -0.14
C GLY A 128 6.99 -5.16 -0.14
N ALA A 129 7.25 -4.66 1.05
CA ALA A 129 8.22 -3.59 1.23
C ALA A 129 8.93 -3.72 2.57
N PHE A 130 10.14 -3.15 2.60
CA PHE A 130 10.96 -3.03 3.78
C PHE A 130 11.64 -1.66 3.80
N ILE A 131 11.66 -1.01 4.97
CA ILE A 131 12.41 0.22 5.22
C ILE A 131 13.42 -0.05 6.31
N ASP A 132 14.70 0.19 6.00
CA ASP A 132 15.79 0.25 6.96
C ASP A 132 16.02 1.71 7.34
N PHE A 133 15.53 2.10 8.50
CA PHE A 133 15.76 3.43 9.05
C PHE A 133 17.13 3.51 9.72
N ARG A 134 17.87 4.61 9.49
CA ARG A 134 19.17 4.88 10.11
C ARG A 134 19.03 6.01 11.13
N GLU A 135 19.77 5.91 12.23
CA GLU A 135 19.94 6.99 13.23
C GLU A 135 18.63 7.56 13.80
N ILE A 136 17.63 6.72 13.92
CA ILE A 136 16.41 7.09 14.62
C ILE A 136 16.65 6.75 16.09
N GLY A 137 16.83 7.75 16.95
CA GLY A 137 16.82 7.54 18.38
C GLY A 137 15.55 6.79 18.85
N ASP A 138 15.07 7.02 20.06
CA ASP A 138 13.86 6.35 20.58
C ASP A 138 12.55 6.75 19.87
N LYS A 139 12.61 7.62 18.88
CA LYS A 139 11.45 8.17 18.17
C LYS A 139 11.00 7.29 17.02
N ILE A 140 9.70 7.06 16.93
CA ILE A 140 9.10 6.36 15.80
C ILE A 140 8.81 7.37 14.69
N VAL A 141 9.47 7.19 13.54
CA VAL A 141 9.19 7.95 12.32
C VAL A 141 7.92 7.41 11.70
N VAL A 142 6.83 8.13 11.83
CA VAL A 142 5.49 7.70 11.40
C VAL A 142 5.28 7.94 9.91
N GLY A 143 5.87 8.98 9.35
CA GLY A 143 5.58 9.49 8.02
C GLY A 143 5.86 8.52 6.86
N GLU A 144 6.77 7.56 7.04
CA GLU A 144 7.17 6.59 6.01
C GLU A 144 6.81 5.13 6.34
N ARG A 145 6.13 4.89 7.48
CA ARG A 145 5.75 3.54 7.89
C ARG A 145 4.57 3.00 7.12
N PHE A 146 4.46 1.68 7.08
CA PHE A 146 3.44 0.97 6.34
C PHE A 146 2.22 0.65 7.20
N TYR A 147 1.07 0.83 6.59
CA TYR A 147 -0.25 0.48 7.12
C TYR A 147 -1.02 -0.27 6.05
N LEU A 148 -1.75 -1.33 6.41
CA LEU A 148 -2.65 -2.03 5.51
C LEU A 148 -4.11 -1.86 5.94
N GLY A 149 -5.02 -2.24 5.04
CA GLY A 149 -6.46 -2.05 5.13
C GLY A 149 -6.95 -0.98 4.16
N GLY A 150 -8.13 -1.18 3.62
CA GLY A 150 -8.75 -0.27 2.66
C GLY A 150 -8.83 -0.83 1.23
N PRO A 151 -9.26 -0.02 0.27
CA PRO A 151 -9.66 -0.48 -1.06
C PRO A 151 -8.54 -1.06 -1.93
N ASN A 152 -7.27 -0.84 -1.57
CA ASN A 152 -6.13 -1.21 -2.39
C ASN A 152 -5.37 -2.45 -1.87
N ASN A 153 -5.76 -2.98 -0.70
CA ASN A 153 -5.11 -4.18 -0.13
C ASN A 153 -6.10 -5.04 0.65
N LEU A 154 -6.06 -5.07 1.99
CA LEU A 154 -6.98 -5.86 2.81
C LEU A 154 -8.37 -5.21 2.86
N ARG A 155 -9.23 -5.56 1.90
CA ARG A 155 -10.53 -4.90 1.64
C ARG A 155 -11.58 -5.14 2.72
N GLY A 156 -11.43 -6.20 3.51
CA GLY A 156 -12.28 -6.47 4.68
C GLY A 156 -12.00 -5.58 5.88
N PHE A 157 -11.00 -4.68 5.80
CA PHE A 157 -10.59 -3.82 6.90
C PHE A 157 -10.62 -2.35 6.48
N LYS A 158 -10.95 -1.46 7.43
CA LYS A 158 -10.86 -0.01 7.21
C LYS A 158 -9.44 0.40 6.85
N ALA A 159 -9.31 1.51 6.14
CA ALA A 159 -8.03 2.08 5.78
C ALA A 159 -7.10 2.23 6.98
N SER A 160 -5.84 1.84 6.81
CA SER A 160 -4.75 1.94 7.80
C SER A 160 -5.02 1.25 9.15
N ARG A 161 -5.91 0.26 9.20
CA ARG A 161 -6.25 -0.44 10.46
C ARG A 161 -5.32 -1.60 10.79
N ILE A 162 -4.63 -2.15 9.83
CA ILE A 162 -3.69 -3.26 10.03
C ILE A 162 -2.30 -2.69 10.20
N SER A 163 -1.81 -2.74 11.44
CA SER A 163 -0.54 -2.16 11.85
C SER A 163 -0.11 -2.74 13.21
N PRO A 164 1.19 -2.85 13.49
CA PRO A 164 1.70 -3.04 14.83
C PRO A 164 1.16 -1.99 15.79
N ARG A 165 0.97 -2.40 17.04
CA ARG A 165 0.41 -1.55 18.10
C ARG A 165 1.38 -1.50 19.27
N ARG A 166 1.51 -0.33 19.88
CA ARG A 166 2.25 -0.14 21.13
C ARG A 166 1.27 0.16 22.26
N LEU A 167 1.47 -0.50 23.42
CA LEU A 167 0.73 -0.22 24.64
C LEU A 167 1.27 1.08 25.25
N LEU A 168 0.36 1.97 25.63
CA LEU A 168 0.65 3.24 26.29
C LEU A 168 0.58 3.11 27.81
N SER A 169 1.15 4.05 28.54
CA SER A 169 1.05 4.14 30.01
C SER A 169 -0.40 4.20 30.50
N THR A 170 -1.30 4.75 29.68
CA THR A 170 -2.74 4.82 29.93
C THR A 170 -3.50 3.49 29.79
N GLY A 171 -2.82 2.41 29.37
CA GLY A 171 -3.45 1.12 29.06
C GLY A 171 -4.10 1.05 27.65
N ASN A 172 -4.08 2.12 26.89
CA ASN A 172 -4.58 2.15 25.52
C ASN A 172 -3.51 1.69 24.52
N PHE A 173 -3.95 1.31 23.33
CA PHE A 173 -3.03 0.97 22.22
C PHE A 173 -3.03 2.05 21.16
N VAL A 174 -1.84 2.39 20.66
CA VAL A 174 -1.62 3.25 19.50
C VAL A 174 -1.04 2.44 18.33
N ARG A 175 -1.44 2.76 17.10
CA ARG A 175 -0.90 2.13 15.89
C ARG A 175 0.34 2.86 15.45
N ILE A 176 1.44 2.11 15.35
CA ILE A 176 2.77 2.71 15.08
C ILE A 176 3.22 2.55 13.62
N GLY A 177 2.45 1.84 12.78
CA GLY A 177 2.92 1.44 11.45
C GLY A 177 4.01 0.38 11.50
N GLY A 178 4.21 -0.32 10.40
CA GLY A 178 5.30 -1.27 10.24
C GLY A 178 6.48 -0.69 9.45
N ASN A 179 7.67 -1.21 9.67
CA ASN A 179 8.82 -0.96 8.79
C ASN A 179 8.89 -1.95 7.62
N LYS A 180 8.04 -2.97 7.63
CA LYS A 180 7.89 -3.95 6.56
C LYS A 180 6.44 -4.41 6.44
N TYR A 181 6.05 -4.84 5.24
CA TYR A 181 4.76 -5.49 5.03
C TYR A 181 4.85 -6.54 3.93
N VAL A 182 3.86 -7.43 3.94
CA VAL A 182 3.54 -8.30 2.82
C VAL A 182 2.03 -8.30 2.64
N PHE A 183 1.60 -8.29 1.39
CA PHE A 183 0.21 -8.38 0.98
C PHE A 183 0.08 -9.31 -0.21
N ASN A 184 -0.95 -10.16 -0.20
CA ASN A 184 -1.29 -11.07 -1.28
C ASN A 184 -2.77 -10.96 -1.59
N THR A 185 -3.13 -11.03 -2.86
CA THR A 185 -4.52 -11.16 -3.29
C THR A 185 -4.66 -12.17 -4.41
N LEU A 186 -5.69 -12.99 -4.33
CA LEU A 186 -6.15 -13.87 -5.41
C LEU A 186 -7.53 -13.40 -5.83
N GLU A 187 -7.70 -13.09 -7.11
CA GLU A 187 -8.93 -12.54 -7.65
C GLU A 187 -9.44 -13.35 -8.84
N TYR A 188 -10.73 -13.56 -8.90
CA TYR A 188 -11.42 -14.13 -10.04
C TYR A 188 -12.42 -13.14 -10.60
N LEU A 189 -12.14 -12.65 -11.80
CA LEU A 189 -13.00 -11.71 -12.53
C LEU A 189 -13.85 -12.47 -13.56
N PHE A 190 -15.13 -12.13 -13.62
CA PHE A 190 -16.09 -12.72 -14.54
C PHE A 190 -17.03 -11.65 -15.11
N PRO A 191 -17.58 -11.85 -16.32
CA PRO A 191 -18.48 -10.90 -16.94
C PRO A 191 -19.87 -10.93 -16.28
N ILE A 192 -20.46 -9.75 -16.07
CA ILE A 192 -21.87 -9.58 -15.68
C ILE A 192 -22.64 -9.01 -16.86
N ALA A 193 -22.23 -7.85 -17.37
CA ALA A 193 -22.82 -7.22 -18.54
C ALA A 193 -21.70 -6.69 -19.44
N LEU A 194 -21.35 -7.47 -20.46
CA LEU A 194 -20.21 -7.19 -21.33
C LEU A 194 -20.40 -5.91 -22.15
N GLU A 195 -21.62 -5.63 -22.57
CA GLU A 195 -21.95 -4.45 -23.38
C GLU A 195 -21.70 -3.14 -22.62
N THR A 196 -21.88 -3.15 -21.30
CA THR A 196 -21.65 -1.99 -20.44
C THR A 196 -20.27 -1.97 -19.79
N GLY A 197 -19.45 -3.02 -19.99
CA GLY A 197 -18.16 -3.17 -19.35
C GLY A 197 -18.23 -3.52 -17.85
N LEU A 198 -19.39 -4.03 -17.37
CA LEU A 198 -19.57 -4.43 -15.99
C LEU A 198 -19.08 -5.86 -15.75
N ARG A 199 -18.19 -6.04 -14.76
CA ARG A 199 -17.63 -7.32 -14.35
C ARG A 199 -17.83 -7.54 -12.85
N GLY A 200 -18.01 -8.78 -12.46
CA GLY A 200 -17.97 -9.23 -11.09
C GLY A 200 -16.56 -9.69 -10.70
N ILE A 201 -16.27 -9.63 -9.42
CA ILE A 201 -15.05 -10.14 -8.85
C ILE A 201 -15.32 -10.91 -7.57
N LEU A 202 -14.62 -12.03 -7.38
CA LEU A 202 -14.46 -12.70 -6.10
C LEU A 202 -12.99 -12.58 -5.70
N PHE A 203 -12.70 -12.39 -4.43
CA PHE A 203 -11.33 -12.21 -3.97
C PHE A 203 -11.05 -12.83 -2.61
N VAL A 204 -9.78 -13.12 -2.39
CA VAL A 204 -9.20 -13.50 -1.10
C VAL A 204 -7.95 -12.66 -0.91
N ASP A 205 -7.91 -11.91 0.17
CA ASP A 205 -6.78 -11.08 0.55
C ASP A 205 -6.08 -11.65 1.79
N ALA A 206 -4.76 -11.53 1.85
CA ALA A 206 -3.97 -11.90 3.02
C ALA A 206 -2.75 -10.97 3.15
N GLY A 207 -2.49 -10.45 4.34
CA GLY A 207 -1.34 -9.59 4.57
C GLY A 207 -1.19 -9.14 6.01
N ASN A 208 -0.04 -8.57 6.31
CA ASN A 208 0.20 -7.92 7.59
C ASN A 208 1.37 -6.92 7.47
N THR A 209 1.46 -6.03 8.46
CA THR A 209 2.61 -5.16 8.66
C THR A 209 3.35 -5.58 9.93
N TYR A 210 4.68 -5.46 9.92
CA TYR A 210 5.55 -5.90 11.00
C TYR A 210 6.51 -4.77 11.38
N ASP A 211 6.87 -4.68 12.66
CA ASP A 211 7.79 -3.68 13.21
C ASP A 211 8.89 -4.33 14.06
N GLU A 212 9.14 -5.60 13.91
CA GLU A 212 10.14 -6.29 14.69
C GLU A 212 11.48 -6.29 14.00
N SER A 213 12.51 -5.96 14.75
CA SER A 213 13.95 -6.08 14.46
C SER A 213 14.36 -5.92 12.98
N LYS A 214 15.64 -5.74 12.73
CA LYS A 214 16.25 -5.68 11.38
C LYS A 214 16.11 -6.99 10.57
N ASN A 215 15.52 -8.05 11.14
CA ASN A 215 15.31 -9.31 10.46
C ASN A 215 14.04 -9.27 9.61
N ILE A 216 14.13 -9.81 8.39
CA ILE A 216 13.01 -9.95 7.47
C ILE A 216 12.25 -11.25 7.81
N ASP A 217 11.65 -11.29 9.00
CA ASP A 217 10.84 -12.43 9.41
C ASP A 217 9.37 -12.13 9.12
N TYR A 218 8.86 -12.64 8.02
CA TYR A 218 7.44 -12.65 7.72
C TYR A 218 6.81 -13.92 8.26
N ASN A 219 5.94 -13.80 9.27
CA ASN A 219 5.20 -14.94 9.77
C ASN A 219 3.84 -15.05 9.04
N PRO A 220 3.65 -16.04 8.16
CA PRO A 220 2.40 -16.19 7.42
C PRO A 220 1.21 -16.58 8.31
N ILE A 221 1.46 -17.07 9.55
CA ILE A 221 0.41 -17.41 10.52
C ILE A 221 -0.26 -16.13 11.03
N ASP A 222 0.49 -15.04 11.19
CA ASP A 222 0.00 -13.77 11.71
C ASP A 222 -0.67 -12.89 10.66
N MET A 223 -0.78 -13.35 9.41
CA MET A 223 -1.44 -12.61 8.35
C MET A 223 -2.93 -12.44 8.65
N ARG A 224 -3.38 -11.20 8.55
CA ARG A 224 -4.81 -10.89 8.48
C ARG A 224 -5.34 -11.33 7.13
N LYS A 225 -6.55 -11.86 7.13
CA LYS A 225 -7.18 -12.42 5.92
C LYS A 225 -8.58 -11.88 5.79
N ASP A 226 -9.01 -11.70 4.57
CA ASP A 226 -10.39 -11.44 4.25
C ASP A 226 -10.78 -12.10 2.92
N VAL A 227 -12.09 -12.20 2.71
CA VAL A 227 -12.68 -12.66 1.47
C VAL A 227 -13.78 -11.71 1.07
N GLY A 228 -14.11 -11.68 -0.19
CA GLY A 228 -15.18 -10.82 -0.61
C GLY A 228 -15.57 -10.97 -2.07
N PHE A 229 -16.49 -10.11 -2.44
CA PHE A 229 -16.94 -9.95 -3.81
C PHE A 229 -17.09 -8.47 -4.13
N GLY A 230 -17.15 -8.15 -5.40
CA GLY A 230 -17.31 -6.77 -5.81
C GLY A 230 -17.63 -6.62 -7.29
N PHE A 231 -17.62 -5.37 -7.71
CA PHE A 231 -17.93 -4.95 -9.07
C PHE A 231 -16.81 -4.08 -9.64
N ARG A 232 -16.53 -4.29 -10.90
CA ARG A 232 -15.61 -3.50 -11.71
C ARG A 232 -16.38 -2.98 -12.90
N TRP A 233 -16.48 -1.67 -13.03
CA TRP A 233 -17.17 -1.05 -14.13
C TRP A 233 -16.28 -0.05 -14.85
N LEU A 234 -16.09 -0.30 -16.14
CA LEU A 234 -15.40 0.64 -17.03
C LEU A 234 -16.43 1.66 -17.52
N SER A 235 -16.73 2.66 -16.69
CA SER A 235 -17.73 3.69 -16.98
C SER A 235 -17.18 4.75 -17.94
N PRO A 236 -18.04 5.55 -18.60
CA PRO A 236 -17.60 6.69 -19.41
C PRO A 236 -16.81 7.74 -18.62
N MET A 237 -16.97 7.81 -17.31
CA MET A 237 -16.26 8.72 -16.41
C MET A 237 -14.94 8.12 -15.89
N GLY A 238 -14.63 6.89 -16.26
CA GLY A 238 -13.44 6.16 -15.83
C GLY A 238 -13.78 4.87 -15.06
N PRO A 239 -12.73 4.12 -14.65
CA PRO A 239 -12.90 2.88 -13.93
C PRO A 239 -13.49 3.09 -12.53
N LEU A 240 -14.55 2.33 -12.21
CA LEU A 240 -15.19 2.29 -10.89
C LEU A 240 -15.01 0.91 -10.25
N LYS A 241 -14.77 0.92 -8.95
CA LYS A 241 -14.55 -0.28 -8.14
C LYS A 241 -15.41 -0.19 -6.88
N LEU A 242 -16.20 -1.23 -6.64
CA LEU A 242 -17.01 -1.39 -5.42
C LEU A 242 -16.78 -2.79 -4.88
N ASP A 243 -16.25 -2.90 -3.67
CA ASP A 243 -15.93 -4.18 -3.02
C ASP A 243 -16.63 -4.30 -1.68
N PHE A 244 -17.05 -5.53 -1.37
CA PHE A 244 -17.61 -5.96 -0.09
C PHE A 244 -16.64 -6.98 0.50
N GLY A 245 -15.89 -6.58 1.53
CA GLY A 245 -14.88 -7.41 2.17
C GLY A 245 -15.30 -7.88 3.55
N PHE A 246 -15.04 -9.14 3.86
CA PHE A 246 -15.41 -9.81 5.11
C PHE A 246 -14.15 -10.34 5.80
N PRO A 247 -13.73 -9.75 6.95
CA PRO A 247 -12.59 -10.24 7.70
C PRO A 247 -12.76 -11.69 8.13
N LEU A 248 -11.69 -12.48 8.04
CA LEU A 248 -11.63 -13.86 8.52
C LEU A 248 -10.88 -13.94 9.86
N GLY A 249 -11.28 -14.90 10.69
CA GLY A 249 -10.68 -15.13 12.01
C GLY A 249 -11.20 -14.19 13.10
N GLU A 250 -10.47 -14.13 14.22
CA GLU A 250 -10.85 -13.30 15.36
C GLU A 250 -10.74 -11.81 15.03
N ARG A 251 -11.81 -11.07 15.31
CA ARG A 251 -11.86 -9.62 15.16
C ARG A 251 -11.25 -8.94 16.37
N LYS A 252 -10.34 -8.01 16.11
CA LYS A 252 -9.79 -7.14 17.15
C LYS A 252 -10.76 -5.98 17.44
N SER A 253 -10.63 -5.37 18.62
CA SER A 253 -11.42 -4.20 19.00
C SER A 253 -11.40 -3.11 17.91
N GLY A 254 -12.58 -2.65 17.50
CA GLY A 254 -12.79 -1.64 16.48
C GLY A 254 -12.78 -2.16 15.03
N GLU A 255 -12.78 -3.49 14.81
CA GLU A 255 -12.96 -4.09 13.49
C GLU A 255 -14.44 -4.41 13.21
N SER A 256 -14.89 -4.04 12.03
CA SER A 256 -16.26 -4.29 11.56
C SER A 256 -16.46 -5.74 11.13
N LYS A 257 -17.73 -6.16 11.00
CA LYS A 257 -18.07 -7.48 10.43
C LYS A 257 -17.81 -7.56 8.93
N TYR A 258 -17.94 -6.45 8.25
CA TYR A 258 -17.67 -6.27 6.83
C TYR A 258 -17.31 -4.82 6.58
N GLU A 259 -16.65 -4.57 5.47
CA GLU A 259 -16.36 -3.23 4.96
C GLU A 259 -16.83 -3.12 3.51
N VAL A 260 -17.29 -1.91 3.17
CA VAL A 260 -17.63 -1.55 1.79
C VAL A 260 -16.59 -0.55 1.32
N GLN A 261 -15.89 -0.92 0.27
CA GLN A 261 -14.81 -0.13 -0.30
C GLN A 261 -15.22 0.40 -1.67
N PHE A 262 -15.10 1.70 -1.87
CA PHE A 262 -15.38 2.34 -3.15
C PHE A 262 -14.15 3.10 -3.63
N SER A 263 -13.83 3.00 -4.91
CA SER A 263 -12.76 3.79 -5.51
C SER A 263 -13.04 4.12 -6.97
N ILE A 264 -12.47 5.25 -7.42
CA ILE A 264 -12.56 5.75 -8.80
C ILE A 264 -11.13 5.90 -9.33
N GLY A 265 -10.91 5.56 -10.59
CA GLY A 265 -9.67 5.84 -11.31
C GLY A 265 -8.67 4.68 -11.37
N SER A 266 -8.88 3.57 -10.67
CA SER A 266 -8.06 2.36 -10.78
C SER A 266 -8.92 1.11 -10.62
N LEU A 267 -8.74 0.12 -11.49
CA LEU A 267 -9.39 -1.19 -11.36
C LEU A 267 -8.49 -2.21 -10.64
N PHE A 268 -7.17 -1.99 -10.64
CA PHE A 268 -6.15 -2.90 -10.13
C PHE A 268 -5.02 -2.13 -9.42
#